data_0ae3d162d5a8eb8019600accc06b0608
#
_entry.id   0ae3d162d5a8eb8019600accc06b0608
#
_cell.length_a   1.000
_cell.length_b   1.000
_cell.length_c   1.000
_cell.angle_alpha   90.00
_cell.angle_beta   90.00
_cell.angle_gamma   90.00
#
_symmetry.space_group_name_H-M   'P 1'
#
loop_
_entity.id
_entity.type
_entity.pdbx_description
1 polymer ?
#
loop_
_entity_poly.entity_id
_entity_poly.type
_entity_poly.pdbx_seq_one_letter_code
_entity_poly.pdbx_strand_id
1 'polypeptide(L)'
;PNWDEGIHGFNFQVQLYETTPANSLWIMPGSHKHGRADIKKLIAENNGSDQLPGAMPLVCTPGSVTLVNRQMLHGSFANTSPDIRISITFGFHRRGSVLGQKAALGMRGSNAVYDEKRIFERSAVIQVAIDARCKHFKDGTAFEYKPFQGLEDEYRFTEDTFNRVIKDYNTRDLAI
;
A
#
# COMPACT_ATOMS: atom_id res chain seq x y z
N PRO A 1 12.49 4.70 2.99
CA PRO A 1 11.60 5.63 3.72
C PRO A 1 12.24 6.11 5.02
N ASN A 2 11.91 7.33 5.42
CA ASN A 2 12.38 7.85 6.71
C ASN A 2 11.46 7.35 7.83
N TRP A 3 11.93 6.38 8.61
CA TRP A 3 11.19 5.75 9.70
C TRP A 3 11.01 6.65 10.93
N ASP A 4 11.81 7.71 11.05
CA ASP A 4 11.83 8.59 12.21
C ASP A 4 10.79 9.73 12.13
N GLU A 5 10.15 9.92 11.00
CA GLU A 5 9.22 11.02 10.76
C GLU A 5 7.74 10.67 11.01
N GLY A 6 7.43 9.74 11.87
CA GLY A 6 6.06 9.36 12.20
C GLY A 6 5.39 8.50 11.12
N ILE A 7 4.14 8.78 10.76
CA ILE A 7 3.42 7.97 9.78
C ILE A 7 4.06 8.14 8.40
N HIS A 8 4.77 7.10 7.98
CA HIS A 8 5.39 7.00 6.68
C HIS A 8 4.36 6.80 5.55
N GLY A 9 3.34 6.00 5.79
CA GLY A 9 2.29 5.69 4.84
C GLY A 9 1.30 4.69 5.40
N PHE A 10 0.32 4.37 4.60
CA PHE A 10 -0.71 3.40 4.97
C PHE A 10 -1.09 2.53 3.77
N ASN A 11 -1.63 1.35 4.07
CA ASN A 11 -2.24 0.46 3.11
C ASN A 11 -3.73 0.37 3.37
N PHE A 12 -4.52 0.49 2.31
CA PHE A 12 -5.87 -0.04 2.26
C PHE A 12 -5.81 -1.47 1.74
N GLN A 13 -6.45 -2.36 2.43
CA GLN A 13 -6.63 -3.73 1.95
C GLN A 13 -8.12 -4.04 1.87
N VAL A 14 -8.62 -4.26 0.66
CA VAL A 14 -10.00 -4.65 0.39
C VAL A 14 -10.06 -6.17 0.34
N GLN A 15 -10.89 -6.78 1.16
CA GLN A 15 -11.11 -8.23 1.17
C GLN A 15 -12.17 -8.61 0.15
N LEU A 16 -11.84 -9.49 -0.79
CA LEU A 16 -12.80 -10.00 -1.77
C LEU A 16 -13.49 -11.30 -1.30
N TYR A 17 -12.86 -12.00 -0.35
CA TYR A 17 -13.36 -13.23 0.25
C TYR A 17 -13.31 -13.11 1.77
N GLU A 18 -14.10 -13.94 2.43
CA GLU A 18 -14.06 -14.08 3.88
C GLU A 18 -12.67 -14.53 4.35
N THR A 19 -12.21 -14.00 5.46
CA THR A 19 -10.96 -14.40 6.09
C THR A 19 -11.20 -14.95 7.48
N THR A 20 -10.48 -16.02 7.80
CA THR A 20 -10.47 -16.71 9.09
C THR A 20 -9.05 -16.74 9.64
N PRO A 21 -8.82 -17.12 10.90
CA PRO A 21 -7.47 -17.30 11.40
C PRO A 21 -6.59 -18.24 10.56
N ALA A 22 -7.21 -19.19 9.84
CA ALA A 22 -6.52 -20.18 9.02
C ALA A 22 -5.97 -19.64 7.69
N ASN A 23 -6.50 -18.51 7.20
CA ASN A 23 -6.12 -17.95 5.90
C ASN A 23 -5.88 -16.42 5.90
N SER A 24 -6.02 -15.75 7.05
CA SER A 24 -5.92 -14.28 7.12
C SER A 24 -4.46 -13.78 7.09
N LEU A 25 -4.34 -12.48 6.85
CA LEU A 25 -3.15 -11.72 7.23
C LEU A 25 -3.10 -11.60 8.76
N TRP A 26 -1.93 -11.76 9.34
CA TRP A 26 -1.71 -11.55 10.77
C TRP A 26 -0.96 -10.24 10.99
N ILE A 27 -1.32 -9.52 12.01
CA ILE A 27 -0.72 -8.24 12.37
C ILE A 27 -0.26 -8.24 13.84
N MET A 28 0.76 -7.44 14.13
CA MET A 28 1.21 -7.17 15.49
C MET A 28 0.74 -5.76 15.90
N PRO A 29 -0.38 -5.63 16.63
CA PRO A 29 -0.92 -4.32 17.02
C PRO A 29 0.11 -3.49 17.78
N GLY A 30 0.22 -2.21 17.42
CA GLY A 30 1.15 -1.27 18.07
C GLY A 30 2.60 -1.33 17.58
N SER A 31 3.01 -2.37 16.85
CA SER A 31 4.41 -2.57 16.40
C SER A 31 4.97 -1.41 15.58
N HIS A 32 4.14 -0.69 14.86
CA HIS A 32 4.53 0.51 14.09
C HIS A 32 5.12 1.65 14.94
N LYS A 33 4.92 1.60 16.28
CA LYS A 33 5.44 2.62 17.21
C LYS A 33 6.89 2.36 17.62
N HIS A 34 7.42 1.21 17.31
CA HIS A 34 8.74 0.75 17.77
C HIS A 34 9.84 0.82 16.69
N GLY A 35 9.55 1.49 15.57
CA GLY A 35 10.50 1.61 14.47
C GLY A 35 10.70 0.29 13.72
N ARG A 36 11.89 0.12 13.14
CA ARG A 36 12.23 -1.06 12.35
C ARG A 36 12.50 -2.27 13.23
N ALA A 37 11.69 -3.30 13.08
CA ALA A 37 11.87 -4.56 13.79
C ALA A 37 12.98 -5.43 13.15
N ASP A 38 13.80 -6.05 13.97
CA ASP A 38 14.68 -7.14 13.55
C ASP A 38 13.90 -8.47 13.61
N ILE A 39 13.31 -8.83 12.47
CA ILE A 39 12.47 -10.02 12.33
C ILE A 39 13.24 -11.31 12.70
N LYS A 40 14.51 -11.41 12.31
CA LYS A 40 15.31 -12.61 12.58
C LYS A 40 15.53 -12.78 14.09
N LYS A 41 15.81 -11.69 14.78
CA LYS A 41 15.96 -11.69 16.23
C LYS A 41 14.65 -12.08 16.91
N LEU A 42 13.51 -11.49 16.50
CA LEU A 42 12.21 -11.82 17.08
C LEU A 42 11.85 -13.29 16.92
N ILE A 43 12.09 -13.88 15.74
CA ILE A 43 11.88 -15.31 15.49
C ILE A 43 12.80 -16.16 16.36
N ALA A 44 14.08 -15.82 16.47
CA ALA A 44 15.02 -16.56 17.30
C ALA A 44 14.64 -16.54 18.79
N GLU A 45 14.22 -15.39 19.31
CA GLU A 45 13.74 -15.22 20.69
C GLU A 45 12.39 -15.94 20.95
N ASN A 46 11.64 -16.24 19.89
CA ASN A 46 10.38 -17.01 19.93
C ASN A 46 10.59 -18.48 19.55
N ASN A 47 11.70 -19.09 19.96
CA ASN A 47 12.02 -20.51 19.70
C ASN A 47 11.98 -20.90 18.21
N GLY A 48 12.31 -19.98 17.32
CA GLY A 48 12.31 -20.19 15.89
C GLY A 48 10.93 -20.10 15.22
N SER A 49 9.88 -19.78 15.97
CA SER A 49 8.53 -19.61 15.42
C SER A 49 8.33 -18.19 14.92
N ASP A 50 7.76 -18.06 13.72
CA ASP A 50 7.33 -16.80 13.12
C ASP A 50 5.92 -16.36 13.59
N GLN A 51 5.19 -17.22 14.31
CA GLN A 51 3.96 -16.88 15.01
C GLN A 51 4.26 -16.16 16.32
N LEU A 52 4.54 -14.87 16.22
CA LEU A 52 4.97 -14.08 17.37
C LEU A 52 3.84 -13.89 18.40
N PRO A 53 4.13 -13.94 19.71
CA PRO A 53 3.17 -13.66 20.77
C PRO A 53 2.56 -12.25 20.60
N GLY A 54 1.23 -12.14 20.70
CA GLY A 54 0.50 -10.89 20.52
C GLY A 54 0.13 -10.58 19.06
N ALA A 55 0.58 -11.38 18.10
CA ALA A 55 0.05 -11.32 16.75
C ALA A 55 -1.41 -11.77 16.73
N MET A 56 -2.22 -11.13 15.89
CA MET A 56 -3.64 -11.45 15.74
C MET A 56 -4.07 -11.50 14.28
N PRO A 57 -4.99 -12.40 13.92
CA PRO A 57 -5.51 -12.48 12.56
C PRO A 57 -6.43 -11.32 12.23
N LEU A 58 -6.37 -10.82 11.01
CA LEU A 58 -7.36 -9.91 10.44
C LEU A 58 -8.53 -10.72 9.87
N VAL A 59 -9.50 -11.01 10.73
CA VAL A 59 -10.73 -11.69 10.34
C VAL A 59 -11.70 -10.65 9.76
N CYS A 60 -12.09 -10.83 8.52
CA CYS A 60 -12.89 -9.87 7.76
C CYS A 60 -13.90 -10.58 6.88
N THR A 61 -15.05 -9.96 6.69
CA THR A 61 -16.04 -10.37 5.68
C THR A 61 -15.70 -9.77 4.30
N PRO A 62 -16.23 -10.35 3.19
CA PRO A 62 -16.10 -9.77 1.86
C PRO A 62 -16.58 -8.31 1.82
N GLY A 63 -15.85 -7.46 1.13
CA GLY A 63 -16.12 -6.01 1.07
C GLY A 63 -15.55 -5.20 2.24
N SER A 64 -15.04 -5.84 3.29
CA SER A 64 -14.35 -5.14 4.37
C SER A 64 -13.09 -4.46 3.86
N VAL A 65 -12.83 -3.27 4.39
CA VAL A 65 -11.60 -2.50 4.11
C VAL A 65 -10.83 -2.35 5.40
N THR A 66 -9.58 -2.84 5.42
CA THR A 66 -8.66 -2.57 6.53
C THR A 66 -7.71 -1.44 6.16
N LEU A 67 -7.51 -0.53 7.09
CA LEU A 67 -6.53 0.55 6.98
C LEU A 67 -5.39 0.27 7.95
N VAL A 68 -4.19 0.09 7.41
CA VAL A 68 -3.02 -0.34 8.17
C VAL A 68 -1.87 0.63 7.97
N ASN A 69 -1.21 1.01 9.06
CA ASN A 69 0.07 1.73 8.98
C ASN A 69 1.10 0.82 8.30
N ARG A 70 1.81 1.30 7.28
CA ARG A 70 2.79 0.51 6.53
C ARG A 70 3.96 -0.02 7.36
N GLN A 71 4.24 0.60 8.50
CA GLN A 71 5.29 0.19 9.43
C GLN A 71 4.84 -0.93 10.39
N MET A 72 3.58 -1.33 10.33
CA MET A 72 3.08 -2.41 11.18
C MET A 72 3.73 -3.73 10.81
N LEU A 73 4.26 -4.43 11.81
CA LEU A 73 4.74 -5.79 11.63
C LEU A 73 3.57 -6.70 11.30
N HIS A 74 3.69 -7.40 10.19
CA HIS A 74 2.64 -8.29 9.68
C HIS A 74 3.25 -9.46 8.91
N GLY A 75 2.46 -10.51 8.74
CA GLY A 75 2.86 -11.68 8.00
C GLY A 75 1.67 -12.50 7.51
N SER A 76 1.93 -13.37 6.57
CA SER A 76 0.98 -14.38 6.11
C SER A 76 1.57 -15.76 6.34
N PHE A 77 0.81 -16.63 6.95
CA PHE A 77 1.14 -18.03 7.11
C PHE A 77 0.53 -18.86 5.98
N ALA A 78 0.90 -20.13 5.90
CA ALA A 78 0.26 -21.06 4.97
C ALA A 78 -1.25 -21.08 5.20
N ASN A 79 -2.02 -21.06 4.11
CA ASN A 79 -3.45 -21.21 4.18
C ASN A 79 -3.78 -22.69 4.52
N THR A 80 -4.35 -22.91 5.69
CA THR A 80 -4.76 -24.23 6.18
C THR A 80 -6.27 -24.48 6.05
N SER A 81 -7.01 -23.54 5.46
CA SER A 81 -8.43 -23.69 5.14
C SER A 81 -8.62 -24.18 3.72
N PRO A 82 -9.80 -24.74 3.37
CA PRO A 82 -10.15 -25.06 1.99
C PRO A 82 -10.47 -23.81 1.14
N ASP A 83 -10.58 -22.63 1.78
CA ASP A 83 -11.11 -21.43 1.16
C ASP A 83 -10.02 -20.58 0.54
N ILE A 84 -10.34 -19.93 -0.55
CA ILE A 84 -9.45 -18.97 -1.23
C ILE A 84 -9.49 -17.63 -0.47
N ARG A 85 -8.32 -17.03 -0.29
CA ARG A 85 -8.21 -15.64 0.14
C ARG A 85 -7.66 -14.78 -1.00
N ILE A 86 -8.44 -13.79 -1.43
CA ILE A 86 -7.99 -12.75 -2.35
C ILE A 86 -8.28 -11.39 -1.73
N SER A 87 -7.28 -10.53 -1.74
CA SER A 87 -7.40 -9.14 -1.31
C SER A 87 -6.70 -8.23 -2.31
N ILE A 88 -7.20 -7.01 -2.44
CA ILE A 88 -6.56 -5.96 -3.23
C ILE A 88 -5.93 -4.97 -2.26
N THR A 89 -4.64 -4.71 -2.40
CA THR A 89 -3.92 -3.79 -1.52
C THR A 89 -3.48 -2.55 -2.28
N PHE A 90 -3.82 -1.39 -1.75
CA PHE A 90 -3.38 -0.08 -2.23
C PHE A 90 -2.48 0.54 -1.18
N GLY A 91 -1.25 0.88 -1.57
CA GLY A 91 -0.28 1.53 -0.69
C GLY A 91 -0.14 3.01 -1.00
N PHE A 92 -0.18 3.83 0.04
CA PHE A 92 0.04 5.26 -0.04
C PHE A 92 1.21 5.66 0.84
N HIS A 93 2.06 6.53 0.31
CA HIS A 93 3.21 7.09 1.01
C HIS A 93 3.03 8.58 1.24
N ARG A 94 3.46 9.05 2.39
CA ARG A 94 3.63 10.48 2.62
C ARG A 94 4.76 10.99 1.74
N ARG A 95 4.52 12.07 0.99
CA ARG A 95 5.50 12.66 0.06
C ARG A 95 6.86 12.90 0.73
N GLY A 96 6.89 13.54 1.91
CA GLY A 96 8.13 13.84 2.62
C GLY A 96 8.93 12.60 3.03
N SER A 97 8.29 11.44 3.21
CA SER A 97 8.97 10.19 3.59
C SER A 97 9.61 9.46 2.40
N VAL A 98 9.26 9.80 1.17
CA VAL A 98 9.79 9.14 -0.03
C VAL A 98 10.69 10.05 -0.86
N LEU A 99 10.60 11.36 -0.69
CA LEU A 99 11.44 12.32 -1.43
C LEU A 99 12.92 12.04 -1.21
N GLY A 100 13.67 11.90 -2.31
CA GLY A 100 15.10 11.59 -2.29
C GLY A 100 15.44 10.12 -2.03
N GLN A 101 14.45 9.27 -1.74
CA GLN A 101 14.70 7.85 -1.50
C GLN A 101 14.92 7.09 -2.81
N LYS A 102 15.79 6.09 -2.74
CA LYS A 102 15.95 5.12 -3.84
C LYS A 102 14.83 4.09 -3.78
N ALA A 103 14.26 3.74 -4.91
CA ALA A 103 13.32 2.64 -5.02
C ALA A 103 13.98 1.33 -4.58
N ALA A 104 13.39 0.66 -3.60
CA ALA A 104 14.03 -0.48 -2.93
C ALA A 104 13.91 -1.79 -3.71
N LEU A 105 13.05 -1.87 -4.71
CA LEU A 105 12.97 -3.05 -5.55
C LEU A 105 13.55 -2.81 -6.94
N GLY A 106 14.82 -2.86 -6.97
CA GLY A 106 15.47 -3.41 -8.11
C GLY A 106 15.33 -4.94 -8.17
N MET A 107 14.18 -5.48 -8.46
CA MET A 107 14.16 -6.84 -9.01
C MET A 107 14.91 -6.93 -10.36
N ARG A 108 15.62 -5.90 -10.77
CA ARG A 108 16.56 -5.80 -11.91
C ARG A 108 17.24 -4.43 -11.95
N GLY A 109 17.80 -3.96 -10.82
CA GLY A 109 18.70 -2.81 -10.86
C GLY A 109 18.07 -1.46 -11.18
N SER A 110 16.83 -1.22 -10.80
CA SER A 110 16.25 0.12 -10.88
C SER A 110 16.91 1.02 -9.85
N ASN A 111 17.74 1.95 -10.32
CA ASN A 111 18.31 3.03 -9.52
C ASN A 111 17.38 4.26 -9.48
N ALA A 112 16.07 4.06 -9.65
CA ALA A 112 15.13 5.16 -9.64
C ALA A 112 15.14 5.86 -8.29
N VAL A 113 15.30 7.18 -8.31
CA VAL A 113 15.19 8.04 -7.13
C VAL A 113 13.83 8.74 -7.18
N TYR A 114 13.17 8.81 -6.06
CA TYR A 114 11.92 9.57 -5.91
C TYR A 114 12.22 11.06 -5.78
N ASP A 115 12.52 11.69 -6.90
CA ASP A 115 12.57 13.15 -7.01
C ASP A 115 11.16 13.75 -7.13
N GLU A 116 11.05 15.06 -7.17
CA GLU A 116 9.79 15.78 -7.29
C GLU A 116 8.99 15.37 -8.53
N LYS A 117 9.67 15.24 -9.67
CA LYS A 117 9.05 14.86 -10.93
C LYS A 117 8.44 13.46 -10.84
N ARG A 118 9.21 12.51 -10.31
CA ARG A 118 8.74 11.14 -10.18
C ARG A 118 7.58 11.00 -9.19
N ILE A 119 7.62 11.71 -8.07
CA ILE A 119 6.51 11.75 -7.12
C ILE A 119 5.25 12.31 -7.79
N PHE A 120 5.39 13.40 -8.56
CA PHE A 120 4.27 13.98 -9.30
C PHE A 120 3.69 12.98 -10.32
N GLU A 121 4.53 12.38 -11.17
CA GLU A 121 4.13 11.38 -12.16
C GLU A 121 3.43 10.18 -11.51
N ARG A 122 3.95 9.71 -10.38
CA ARG A 122 3.33 8.60 -9.62
C ARG A 122 1.98 8.97 -8.99
N SER A 123 1.84 10.19 -8.55
CA SER A 123 0.58 10.66 -7.95
C SER A 123 -0.50 10.98 -8.98
N ALA A 124 -0.16 11.08 -10.26
CA ALA A 124 -1.12 11.30 -11.35
C ALA A 124 -2.21 10.21 -11.42
N VAL A 125 -1.89 8.97 -11.06
CA VAL A 125 -2.87 7.89 -10.99
C VAL A 125 -4.01 8.20 -10.01
N ILE A 126 -3.72 8.95 -8.94
CA ILE A 126 -4.74 9.36 -7.96
C ILE A 126 -5.73 10.32 -8.61
N GLN A 127 -5.26 11.30 -9.35
CA GLN A 127 -6.12 12.25 -10.06
C GLN A 127 -6.99 11.55 -11.10
N VAL A 128 -6.39 10.66 -11.90
CA VAL A 128 -7.13 9.86 -12.90
C VAL A 128 -8.19 8.98 -12.23
N ALA A 129 -7.87 8.38 -11.08
CA ALA A 129 -8.82 7.55 -10.34
C ALA A 129 -9.99 8.37 -9.73
N ILE A 130 -9.72 9.60 -9.29
CA ILE A 130 -10.76 10.52 -8.80
C ILE A 130 -11.73 10.86 -9.94
N ASP A 131 -11.23 11.21 -11.12
CA ASP A 131 -12.08 11.50 -12.29
C ASP A 131 -12.86 10.25 -12.75
N ALA A 132 -12.22 9.09 -12.79
CA ALA A 132 -12.89 7.82 -13.10
C ALA A 132 -14.05 7.55 -12.13
N ARG A 133 -13.80 7.74 -10.82
CA ARG A 133 -14.84 7.59 -9.81
C ARG A 133 -16.02 8.54 -10.05
N CYS A 134 -15.76 9.82 -10.36
CA CYS A 134 -16.80 10.81 -10.62
C CYS A 134 -17.62 10.48 -11.86
N LYS A 135 -17.06 9.80 -12.85
CA LYS A 135 -17.78 9.31 -14.03
C LYS A 135 -18.73 8.16 -13.72
N HIS A 136 -18.32 7.28 -12.79
CA HIS A 136 -19.13 6.12 -12.40
C HIS A 136 -20.13 6.42 -11.28
N PHE A 137 -19.83 7.34 -10.38
CA PHE A 137 -20.64 7.68 -9.21
C PHE A 137 -20.95 9.17 -9.22
N LYS A 138 -22.03 9.54 -9.88
CA LYS A 138 -22.42 10.95 -10.12
C LYS A 138 -22.95 11.67 -8.87
N ASP A 139 -23.40 10.94 -7.87
CA ASP A 139 -24.01 11.50 -6.66
C ASP A 139 -22.99 11.87 -5.56
N GLY A 140 -21.71 11.64 -5.81
CA GLY A 140 -20.64 11.96 -4.87
C GLY A 140 -19.98 13.31 -5.14
N THR A 141 -19.64 14.03 -4.08
CA THR A 141 -18.78 15.22 -4.19
C THR A 141 -17.41 14.82 -4.72
N ALA A 142 -16.93 15.51 -5.76
CA ALA A 142 -15.58 15.31 -6.27
C ALA A 142 -14.55 15.69 -5.21
N PHE A 143 -13.56 14.81 -4.98
CA PHE A 143 -12.43 15.14 -4.12
C PHE A 143 -11.45 16.02 -4.89
N GLU A 144 -11.10 17.17 -4.32
CA GLU A 144 -10.06 18.03 -4.87
C GLU A 144 -8.68 17.53 -4.43
N TYR A 145 -7.88 17.10 -5.40
CA TYR A 145 -6.53 16.63 -5.14
C TYR A 145 -5.54 17.77 -5.41
N LYS A 146 -5.17 18.49 -4.35
CA LYS A 146 -4.34 19.71 -4.41
C LYS A 146 -3.11 19.65 -5.31
N PRO A 147 -2.32 18.55 -5.35
CA PRO A 147 -1.16 18.48 -6.25
C PRO A 147 -1.49 18.60 -7.74
N PHE A 148 -2.77 18.41 -8.12
CA PHE A 148 -3.25 18.50 -9.51
C PHE A 148 -4.27 19.61 -9.73
N GLN A 149 -4.40 20.51 -8.78
CA GLN A 149 -5.28 21.67 -8.91
C GLN A 149 -4.91 22.51 -10.15
N GLY A 150 -5.88 22.72 -11.03
CA GLY A 150 -5.70 23.39 -12.31
C GLY A 150 -5.18 22.50 -13.45
N LEU A 151 -4.94 21.21 -13.18
CA LEU A 151 -4.49 20.21 -14.16
C LEU A 151 -5.54 19.10 -14.37
N GLU A 152 -6.73 19.26 -13.79
CA GLU A 152 -7.76 18.22 -13.79
C GLU A 152 -8.16 17.80 -15.22
N ASP A 153 -8.21 18.74 -16.14
CA ASP A 153 -8.57 18.47 -17.54
C ASP A 153 -7.52 17.63 -18.27
N GLU A 154 -6.23 17.85 -17.97
CA GLU A 154 -5.14 17.07 -18.55
C GLU A 154 -5.12 15.62 -18.03
N TYR A 155 -5.59 15.42 -16.80
CA TYR A 155 -5.60 14.13 -16.12
C TYR A 155 -7.00 13.52 -15.99
N ARG A 156 -7.91 13.85 -16.91
CA ARG A 156 -9.21 13.19 -17.02
C ARG A 156 -9.04 11.71 -17.36
N PHE A 157 -9.90 10.88 -16.82
CA PHE A 157 -9.93 9.46 -17.12
C PHE A 157 -10.37 9.22 -18.57
N THR A 158 -9.42 8.90 -19.40
CA THR A 158 -9.56 8.35 -20.74
C THR A 158 -8.64 7.14 -20.86
N GLU A 159 -8.84 6.29 -21.85
CA GLU A 159 -7.94 5.16 -22.09
C GLU A 159 -6.49 5.62 -22.32
N ASP A 160 -6.31 6.67 -23.13
CA ASP A 160 -4.99 7.23 -23.43
C ASP A 160 -4.32 7.81 -22.19
N THR A 161 -5.04 8.59 -21.38
CA THR A 161 -4.50 9.16 -20.13
C THR A 161 -4.15 8.07 -19.15
N PHE A 162 -5.03 7.07 -18.98
CA PHE A 162 -4.77 5.94 -18.10
C PHE A 162 -3.52 5.19 -18.53
N ASN A 163 -3.40 4.81 -19.80
CA ASN A 163 -2.24 4.10 -20.34
C ASN A 163 -0.95 4.92 -20.19
N ARG A 164 -1.01 6.23 -20.42
CA ARG A 164 0.13 7.13 -20.22
C ARG A 164 0.60 7.15 -18.76
N VAL A 165 -0.32 7.26 -17.83
CA VAL A 165 -0.02 7.38 -16.39
C VAL A 165 0.50 6.07 -15.81
N ILE A 166 -0.02 4.90 -16.24
CA ILE A 166 0.41 3.60 -15.71
C ILE A 166 1.60 2.98 -16.43
N LYS A 167 2.05 3.57 -17.55
CA LYS A 167 3.06 2.97 -18.44
C LYS A 167 4.28 2.40 -17.70
N ASP A 168 4.80 3.10 -16.72
CA ASP A 168 5.97 2.70 -15.94
C ASP A 168 5.63 2.39 -14.48
N TYR A 169 4.33 2.27 -14.16
CA TYR A 169 3.86 2.21 -12.79
C TYR A 169 4.32 0.95 -12.04
N ASN A 170 4.24 -0.21 -12.69
CA ASN A 170 4.43 -1.50 -12.02
C ASN A 170 5.80 -2.14 -12.25
N THR A 171 6.64 -1.57 -13.12
CA THR A 171 7.89 -2.23 -13.52
C THR A 171 9.12 -1.70 -12.80
N ARG A 172 9.04 -0.53 -12.17
CA ARG A 172 10.20 0.17 -11.62
C ARG A 172 10.09 0.54 -10.14
N ASP A 173 8.90 0.48 -9.54
CA ASP A 173 8.64 1.09 -8.23
C ASP A 173 7.85 0.22 -7.25
N LEU A 174 7.95 -1.09 -7.34
CA LEU A 174 7.07 -2.00 -6.61
C LEU A 174 7.35 -2.09 -5.10
N ALA A 175 8.41 -1.49 -4.58
CA ALA A 175 8.60 -1.39 -3.14
C ALA A 175 9.45 -0.19 -2.77
N ILE A 176 8.88 0.61 -1.97
CA ILE A 176 9.54 1.60 -1.15
C ILE A 176 9.46 1.13 0.29
#